data_35b337162bd65264d691383f2dce1256
#
_entry.id   35b337162bd65264d691383f2dce1256
#
_cell.length_a   1.000
_cell.length_b   1.000
_cell.length_c   1.000
_cell.angle_alpha   90.00
_cell.angle_beta   90.00
_cell.angle_gamma   90.00
#
_symmetry.space_group_name_H-M   'P 1'
#
loop_
_entity.id
_entity.type
_entity.pdbx_description
1 polymer ?
#
loop_
_entity_poly.entity_id
_entity_poly.type
_entity_poly.pdbx_seq_one_letter_code
_entity_poly.pdbx_strand_id
1 'polypeptide(L)'
;GIDWGIHLARLGVSVSAVSVVGKDEYGDKMREALAAEGFDISHLRVEDGDTSVMLMALKDGVDRVHLEAIDGVMETYRPNEDDRAFILEHDIIHTDLFGNCLDLLPEWHNAGKTVVMDFSVFSQDPEYACENHFPYVDYAFMSFEDDTPELRDWVRHAQELGPRVAVATLGEKGSIAYDGERFYECGIVPAEKVVNTVGAGDSYIAG
;
A
#
# COMPACT_ATOMS: atom_id res chain seq x y z
N GLY A 1 3.72 0.35 -0.30
CA GLY A 1 3.73 1.61 0.30
C GLY A 1 4.51 2.77 -0.31
N ILE A 2 5.84 2.74 -0.37
CA ILE A 2 6.65 3.90 -0.83
C ILE A 2 6.45 4.18 -2.32
N ASP A 3 6.34 3.17 -3.15
CA ASP A 3 6.14 3.32 -4.60
C ASP A 3 4.85 4.09 -4.91
N TRP A 4 3.77 3.85 -4.16
CA TRP A 4 2.54 4.64 -4.24
C TRP A 4 2.81 6.14 -4.04
N GLY A 5 3.55 6.49 -2.99
CA GLY A 5 3.91 7.88 -2.68
C GLY A 5 4.76 8.53 -3.79
N ILE A 6 5.71 7.80 -4.39
CA ILE A 6 6.54 8.29 -5.50
C ILE A 6 5.65 8.68 -6.70
N HIS A 7 4.67 7.84 -7.04
CA HIS A 7 3.75 8.16 -8.13
C HIS A 7 2.91 9.39 -7.82
N LEU A 8 2.40 9.55 -6.60
CA LEU A 8 1.67 10.75 -6.18
C LEU A 8 2.53 12.02 -6.24
N ALA A 9 3.78 11.96 -5.73
CA ALA A 9 4.70 13.09 -5.79
C ALA A 9 4.94 13.55 -7.24
N ARG A 10 5.11 12.61 -8.16
CA ARG A 10 5.25 12.88 -9.60
C ARG A 10 3.97 13.44 -10.25
N LEU A 11 2.80 13.17 -9.67
CA LEU A 11 1.53 13.79 -10.06
C LEU A 11 1.32 15.17 -9.40
N GLY A 12 2.28 15.65 -8.59
CA GLY A 12 2.26 16.96 -7.96
C GLY A 12 1.55 17.03 -6.61
N VAL A 13 1.32 15.89 -5.98
CA VAL A 13 0.75 15.80 -4.62
C VAL A 13 1.87 15.92 -3.60
N SER A 14 1.64 16.65 -2.50
CA SER A 14 2.57 16.68 -1.37
C SER A 14 2.51 15.36 -0.62
N VAL A 15 3.65 14.71 -0.42
CA VAL A 15 3.75 13.38 0.20
C VAL A 15 4.77 13.41 1.33
N SER A 16 4.43 12.76 2.44
CA SER A 16 5.30 12.56 3.59
C SER A 16 5.52 11.06 3.84
N ALA A 17 6.72 10.69 4.27
CA ALA A 17 7.04 9.31 4.64
C ALA A 17 7.18 9.19 6.17
N VAL A 18 6.36 8.33 6.77
CA VAL A 18 6.45 7.97 8.19
C VAL A 18 6.82 6.50 8.29
N SER A 19 8.08 6.21 8.60
CA SER A 19 8.63 4.85 8.61
C SER A 19 10.00 4.84 9.29
N VAL A 20 10.77 3.75 9.10
CA VAL A 20 12.12 3.59 9.60
C VAL A 20 13.02 2.97 8.54
N VAL A 21 14.27 3.40 8.51
CA VAL A 21 15.36 2.74 7.77
C VAL A 21 16.51 2.43 8.71
N GLY A 22 17.32 1.46 8.33
CA GLY A 22 18.55 1.13 9.04
C GLY A 22 19.65 2.18 8.81
N LYS A 23 20.67 2.12 9.66
CA LYS A 23 21.88 2.92 9.52
C LYS A 23 22.89 2.20 8.61
N ASP A 24 22.48 2.01 7.36
CA ASP A 24 23.23 1.29 6.35
C ASP A 24 23.14 1.99 4.98
N GLU A 25 23.83 1.43 3.97
CA GLU A 25 23.83 1.95 2.60
C GLU A 25 22.43 1.96 1.97
N TYR A 26 21.55 1.00 2.30
CA TYR A 26 20.19 0.95 1.77
C TYR A 26 19.32 2.05 2.37
N GLY A 27 19.46 2.30 3.68
CA GLY A 27 18.79 3.40 4.37
C GLY A 27 19.17 4.76 3.83
N ASP A 28 20.46 4.99 3.61
CA ASP A 28 20.96 6.23 3.01
C ASP A 28 20.39 6.43 1.60
N LYS A 29 20.46 5.40 0.73
CA LYS A 29 19.91 5.45 -0.62
C LYS A 29 18.40 5.70 -0.64
N MET A 30 17.65 5.09 0.27
CA MET A 30 16.20 5.28 0.38
C MET A 30 15.89 6.75 0.72
N ARG A 31 16.57 7.30 1.72
CA ARG A 31 16.39 8.70 2.14
C ARG A 31 16.73 9.68 1.03
N GLU A 32 17.85 9.46 0.34
CA GLU A 32 18.26 10.28 -0.80
C GLU A 32 17.24 10.23 -1.94
N ALA A 33 16.76 9.03 -2.27
CA ALA A 33 15.77 8.83 -3.34
C ALA A 33 14.44 9.54 -3.03
N LEU A 34 13.91 9.38 -1.80
CA LEU A 34 12.66 10.01 -1.41
C LEU A 34 12.77 11.54 -1.34
N ALA A 35 13.87 12.06 -0.81
CA ALA A 35 14.12 13.50 -0.81
C ALA A 35 14.24 14.07 -2.24
N ALA A 36 14.83 13.32 -3.17
CA ALA A 36 14.93 13.73 -4.58
C ALA A 36 13.55 13.74 -5.29
N GLU A 37 12.61 12.89 -4.88
CA GLU A 37 11.21 12.89 -5.36
C GLU A 37 10.33 13.94 -4.64
N GLY A 38 10.90 14.69 -3.69
CA GLY A 38 10.22 15.79 -3.00
C GLY A 38 9.38 15.38 -1.79
N PHE A 39 9.63 14.21 -1.21
CA PHE A 39 8.97 13.80 0.03
C PHE A 39 9.42 14.63 1.23
N ASP A 40 8.49 14.88 2.14
CA ASP A 40 8.87 15.19 3.51
C ASP A 40 9.31 13.88 4.19
N ILE A 41 10.60 13.81 4.53
CA ILE A 41 11.21 12.67 5.20
C ILE A 41 11.54 12.97 6.68
N SER A 42 10.96 14.02 7.25
CA SER A 42 11.22 14.41 8.64
C SER A 42 10.88 13.32 9.66
N HIS A 43 9.91 12.46 9.34
CA HIS A 43 9.47 11.31 10.13
C HIS A 43 9.94 9.95 9.55
N LEU A 44 10.90 9.95 8.62
CA LEU A 44 11.61 8.74 8.21
C LEU A 44 12.80 8.54 9.13
N ARG A 45 12.60 7.78 10.21
CA ARG A 45 13.60 7.55 11.26
C ARG A 45 14.77 6.73 10.75
N VAL A 46 15.94 6.94 11.34
CA VAL A 46 17.14 6.10 11.13
C VAL A 46 17.47 5.42 12.44
N GLU A 47 17.50 4.10 12.46
CA GLU A 47 17.79 3.31 13.64
C GLU A 47 19.03 2.42 13.43
N ASP A 48 19.69 2.04 14.52
CA ASP A 48 20.85 1.12 14.46
C ASP A 48 20.35 -0.28 14.06
N GLY A 49 20.84 -0.78 12.93
CA GLY A 49 20.46 -2.06 12.34
C GLY A 49 20.34 -1.97 10.82
N ASP A 50 19.89 -3.05 10.20
CA ASP A 50 19.76 -3.15 8.75
C ASP A 50 18.40 -2.64 8.28
N THR A 51 18.37 -1.98 7.13
CA THR A 51 17.14 -1.60 6.44
C THR A 51 16.38 -2.84 5.98
N SER A 52 15.04 -2.81 6.08
CA SER A 52 14.18 -3.87 5.53
C SER A 52 14.41 -4.06 4.04
N VAL A 53 14.56 -5.32 3.61
CA VAL A 53 14.81 -5.70 2.22
C VAL A 53 13.91 -6.84 1.80
N MET A 54 13.26 -6.68 0.64
CA MET A 54 12.55 -7.76 -0.03
C MET A 54 13.37 -8.28 -1.20
N LEU A 55 13.80 -9.53 -1.13
CA LEU A 55 14.47 -10.20 -2.22
C LEU A 55 13.44 -10.76 -3.20
N MET A 56 13.59 -10.40 -4.47
CA MET A 56 12.70 -10.83 -5.53
C MET A 56 13.48 -11.39 -6.71
N ALA A 57 12.90 -12.39 -7.40
CA ALA A 57 13.34 -12.83 -8.71
C ALA A 57 12.30 -12.44 -9.77
N LEU A 58 12.74 -12.34 -11.02
CA LEU A 58 11.83 -12.20 -12.16
C LEU A 58 11.62 -13.58 -12.78
N LYS A 59 10.38 -14.06 -12.77
CA LYS A 59 9.94 -15.23 -13.52
C LYS A 59 9.69 -14.81 -14.97
N ASP A 60 10.20 -15.57 -15.90
CA ASP A 60 10.09 -15.29 -17.36
C ASP A 60 10.54 -13.86 -17.74
N GLY A 61 11.38 -13.25 -16.89
CA GLY A 61 11.94 -11.91 -17.11
C GLY A 61 10.99 -10.74 -16.84
N VAL A 62 9.76 -10.98 -16.41
CA VAL A 62 8.72 -9.94 -16.22
C VAL A 62 8.03 -10.05 -14.86
N ASP A 63 7.48 -11.22 -14.54
CA ASP A 63 6.70 -11.41 -13.32
C ASP A 63 7.60 -11.54 -12.09
N ARG A 64 7.22 -10.85 -11.01
CA ARG A 64 7.97 -10.92 -9.75
C ARG A 64 7.61 -12.17 -8.95
N VAL A 65 8.63 -12.78 -8.36
CA VAL A 65 8.47 -13.84 -7.34
C VAL A 65 9.21 -13.39 -6.10
N HIS A 66 8.50 -13.31 -4.99
CA HIS A 66 9.11 -13.02 -3.68
C HIS A 66 9.89 -14.22 -3.22
N LEU A 67 11.16 -14.02 -2.86
CA LEU A 67 12.06 -15.07 -2.40
C LEU A 67 12.22 -15.04 -0.88
N GLU A 68 12.52 -13.87 -0.32
CA GLU A 68 12.80 -13.68 1.09
C GLU A 68 12.47 -12.25 1.53
N ALA A 69 11.86 -12.09 2.69
CA ALA A 69 11.71 -10.82 3.38
C ALA A 69 12.68 -10.76 4.55
N ILE A 70 13.46 -9.69 4.63
CA ILE A 70 14.36 -9.39 5.75
C ILE A 70 13.82 -8.12 6.39
N ASP A 71 13.21 -8.25 7.56
CA ASP A 71 12.49 -7.13 8.19
C ASP A 71 13.42 -6.05 8.74
N GLY A 72 14.63 -6.42 9.17
CA GLY A 72 15.59 -5.46 9.71
C GLY A 72 14.97 -4.62 10.84
N VAL A 73 15.23 -3.30 10.82
CA VAL A 73 14.65 -2.37 11.82
C VAL A 73 13.13 -2.25 11.76
N MET A 74 12.47 -2.68 10.66
CA MET A 74 11.01 -2.71 10.57
C MET A 74 10.37 -3.72 11.51
N GLU A 75 11.05 -4.79 11.91
CA GLU A 75 10.50 -5.80 12.81
C GLU A 75 9.95 -5.21 14.12
N THR A 76 10.70 -4.26 14.67
CA THR A 76 10.36 -3.61 15.95
C THR A 76 9.79 -2.20 15.80
N TYR A 77 9.75 -1.67 14.57
CA TYR A 77 9.22 -0.34 14.30
C TYR A 77 7.77 -0.21 14.75
N ARG A 78 7.48 0.90 15.40
CA ARG A 78 6.12 1.39 15.66
C ARG A 78 6.13 2.92 15.58
N PRO A 79 5.11 3.55 14.98
CA PRO A 79 4.94 5.01 15.06
C PRO A 79 4.87 5.45 16.52
N ASN A 80 5.72 6.40 16.90
CA ASN A 80 5.70 6.98 18.24
C ASN A 80 4.63 8.10 18.34
N GLU A 81 4.52 8.79 19.47
CA GLU A 81 3.53 9.85 19.68
C GLU A 81 3.72 11.03 18.70
N ASP A 82 4.96 11.38 18.38
CA ASP A 82 5.29 12.46 17.45
C ASP A 82 4.93 12.06 16.01
N ASP A 83 5.27 10.83 15.60
CA ASP A 83 4.86 10.27 14.31
C ASP A 83 3.33 10.25 14.17
N ARG A 84 2.60 9.83 15.22
CA ARG A 84 1.13 9.80 15.22
C ARG A 84 0.51 11.19 15.11
N ALA A 85 1.05 12.16 15.81
CA ALA A 85 0.62 13.54 15.71
C ALA A 85 0.84 14.08 14.28
N PHE A 86 2.00 13.82 13.69
CA PHE A 86 2.34 14.21 12.34
C PHE A 86 1.45 13.54 11.29
N ILE A 87 1.17 12.23 11.41
CA ILE A 87 0.23 11.51 10.53
C ILE A 87 -1.13 12.22 10.53
N LEU A 88 -1.61 12.66 11.69
CA LEU A 88 -2.91 13.33 11.81
C LEU A 88 -2.93 14.77 11.26
N GLU A 89 -1.82 15.33 10.82
CA GLU A 89 -1.79 16.60 10.07
C GLU A 89 -2.20 16.43 8.60
N HIS A 90 -2.17 15.19 8.08
CA HIS A 90 -2.48 14.88 6.68
C HIS A 90 -3.98 14.58 6.49
N ASP A 91 -4.51 14.86 5.29
CA ASP A 91 -5.90 14.59 4.93
C ASP A 91 -6.11 13.13 4.54
N ILE A 92 -5.12 12.54 3.86
CA ILE A 92 -5.15 11.16 3.35
C ILE A 92 -3.98 10.39 3.96
N ILE A 93 -4.28 9.22 4.47
CA ILE A 93 -3.31 8.29 5.04
C ILE A 93 -3.34 7.01 4.21
N HIS A 94 -2.20 6.62 3.67
CA HIS A 94 -2.04 5.33 2.98
C HIS A 94 -1.21 4.38 3.84
N THR A 95 -1.66 3.12 3.91
CA THR A 95 -0.91 2.02 4.53
C THR A 95 -1.15 0.71 3.79
N ASP A 96 -0.36 -0.30 4.15
CA ASP A 96 -0.51 -1.68 3.76
C ASP A 96 -0.50 -2.61 4.99
N LEU A 97 -0.53 -3.91 4.78
CA LEU A 97 -0.52 -4.92 5.85
C LEU A 97 0.81 -4.98 6.63
N PHE A 98 1.88 -4.40 6.10
CA PHE A 98 3.24 -4.56 6.61
C PHE A 98 3.81 -3.30 7.28
N GLY A 99 3.03 -2.22 7.33
CA GLY A 99 3.46 -0.93 7.87
C GLY A 99 3.61 -0.88 9.39
N ASN A 100 3.27 -1.96 10.11
CA ASN A 100 3.32 -2.04 11.59
C ASN A 100 2.50 -0.94 12.30
N CYS A 101 1.39 -0.53 11.70
CA CYS A 101 0.53 0.57 12.17
C CYS A 101 -0.98 0.26 12.08
N LEU A 102 -1.35 -1.02 11.88
CA LEU A 102 -2.75 -1.41 11.72
C LEU A 102 -3.61 -1.14 12.96
N ASP A 103 -3.01 -1.13 14.13
CA ASP A 103 -3.63 -0.76 15.39
C ASP A 103 -4.00 0.74 15.47
N LEU A 104 -3.47 1.57 14.58
CA LEU A 104 -3.78 2.99 14.47
C LEU A 104 -4.97 3.30 13.51
N LEU A 105 -5.43 2.33 12.73
CA LEU A 105 -6.56 2.52 11.81
C LEU A 105 -7.81 3.12 12.50
N PRO A 106 -8.24 2.63 13.70
CA PRO A 106 -9.37 3.23 14.40
C PRO A 106 -9.14 4.70 14.79
N GLU A 107 -7.90 5.07 15.15
CA GLU A 107 -7.55 6.46 15.49
C GLU A 107 -7.69 7.38 14.28
N TRP A 108 -7.15 6.97 13.13
CA TRP A 108 -7.21 7.76 11.89
C TRP A 108 -8.64 7.93 11.41
N HIS A 109 -9.41 6.85 11.41
CA HIS A 109 -10.83 6.86 11.06
C HIS A 109 -11.63 7.80 11.98
N ASN A 110 -11.46 7.70 13.31
CA ASN A 110 -12.15 8.53 14.28
C ASN A 110 -11.73 10.01 14.20
N ALA A 111 -10.53 10.30 13.75
CA ALA A 111 -10.04 11.65 13.46
C ALA A 111 -10.59 12.22 12.13
N GLY A 112 -11.40 11.45 11.40
CA GLY A 112 -12.01 11.87 10.13
C GLY A 112 -11.03 11.92 8.96
N LYS A 113 -9.94 11.16 9.03
CA LYS A 113 -8.97 11.05 7.93
C LYS A 113 -9.48 10.10 6.86
N THR A 114 -9.11 10.37 5.60
CA THR A 114 -9.35 9.43 4.52
C THR A 114 -8.27 8.35 4.55
N VAL A 115 -8.66 7.11 4.79
CA VAL A 115 -7.74 5.98 4.87
C VAL A 115 -7.80 5.17 3.59
N VAL A 116 -6.66 5.04 2.93
CA VAL A 116 -6.44 4.20 1.74
C VAL A 116 -5.56 3.03 2.15
N MET A 117 -6.00 1.80 1.90
CA MET A 117 -5.24 0.62 2.29
C MET A 117 -5.10 -0.40 1.17
N ASP A 118 -3.87 -0.86 0.97
CA ASP A 118 -3.55 -1.98 0.07
C ASP A 118 -3.48 -3.29 0.87
N PHE A 119 -4.43 -4.18 0.61
CA PHE A 119 -4.48 -5.53 1.17
C PHE A 119 -3.72 -6.54 0.31
N SER A 120 -3.16 -6.10 -0.83
CA SER A 120 -2.40 -6.94 -1.76
C SER A 120 -3.18 -8.23 -2.12
N VAL A 121 -2.49 -9.36 -2.19
CA VAL A 121 -3.09 -10.68 -2.45
C VAL A 121 -3.62 -11.38 -1.19
N PHE A 122 -3.49 -10.74 -0.03
CA PHE A 122 -3.75 -11.34 1.28
C PHE A 122 -5.14 -11.04 1.85
N SER A 123 -6.01 -10.36 1.10
CA SER A 123 -7.30 -9.89 1.60
C SER A 123 -8.23 -11.02 2.09
N GLN A 124 -8.06 -12.24 1.58
CA GLN A 124 -8.81 -13.44 1.97
C GLN A 124 -8.02 -14.38 2.88
N ASP A 125 -6.77 -14.08 3.17
CA ASP A 125 -5.92 -14.91 4.01
C ASP A 125 -6.28 -14.71 5.49
N PRO A 126 -6.74 -15.75 6.20
CA PRO A 126 -7.17 -15.65 7.59
C PRO A 126 -6.04 -15.23 8.56
N GLU A 127 -4.76 -15.41 8.17
CA GLU A 127 -3.63 -15.00 8.99
C GLU A 127 -3.59 -13.47 9.19
N TYR A 128 -4.00 -12.71 8.17
CA TYR A 128 -3.99 -11.24 8.22
C TYR A 128 -5.29 -10.64 8.79
N ALA A 129 -6.33 -11.45 9.00
CA ALA A 129 -7.61 -11.03 9.58
C ALA A 129 -8.16 -9.71 8.99
N CYS A 130 -8.08 -9.56 7.67
CA CYS A 130 -8.36 -8.31 6.95
C CYS A 130 -9.75 -7.74 7.20
N GLU A 131 -10.74 -8.59 7.50
CA GLU A 131 -12.09 -8.15 7.87
C GLU A 131 -12.13 -7.23 9.10
N ASN A 132 -11.15 -7.35 10.01
CA ASN A 132 -11.06 -6.48 11.17
C ASN A 132 -10.58 -5.06 10.83
N HIS A 133 -10.03 -4.86 9.64
CA HIS A 133 -9.46 -3.59 9.19
C HIS A 133 -10.41 -2.80 8.28
N PHE A 134 -11.23 -3.48 7.47
CA PHE A 134 -12.19 -2.83 6.56
C PHE A 134 -13.06 -1.75 7.22
N PRO A 135 -13.56 -1.91 8.48
CA PRO A 135 -14.38 -0.88 9.12
C PRO A 135 -13.73 0.50 9.29
N TYR A 136 -12.41 0.58 9.16
CA TYR A 136 -11.62 1.79 9.38
C TYR A 136 -10.99 2.35 8.10
N VAL A 137 -11.31 1.76 6.94
CA VAL A 137 -10.72 2.09 5.63
C VAL A 137 -11.78 2.71 4.74
N ASP A 138 -11.45 3.78 4.03
CA ASP A 138 -12.35 4.41 3.05
C ASP A 138 -12.20 3.80 1.66
N TYR A 139 -10.97 3.45 1.26
CA TYR A 139 -10.66 2.86 -0.04
C TYR A 139 -9.79 1.62 0.18
N ALA A 140 -10.37 0.45 -0.10
CA ALA A 140 -9.70 -0.84 0.05
C ALA A 140 -9.26 -1.35 -1.33
N PHE A 141 -7.96 -1.60 -1.49
CA PHE A 141 -7.40 -2.21 -2.70
C PHE A 141 -6.94 -3.63 -2.43
N MET A 142 -7.24 -4.52 -3.35
CA MET A 142 -6.95 -5.96 -3.28
C MET A 142 -6.46 -6.43 -4.64
N SER A 143 -5.64 -7.47 -4.69
CA SER A 143 -5.07 -8.01 -5.93
C SER A 143 -5.51 -9.45 -6.14
N PHE A 144 -6.00 -9.76 -7.34
CA PHE A 144 -6.48 -11.07 -7.74
C PHE A 144 -6.04 -11.41 -9.17
N GLU A 145 -6.22 -12.67 -9.58
CA GLU A 145 -5.86 -13.12 -10.92
C GLU A 145 -7.02 -13.05 -11.91
N ASP A 146 -8.25 -13.32 -11.44
CA ASP A 146 -9.43 -13.47 -12.28
C ASP A 146 -10.66 -12.79 -11.70
N ASP A 147 -11.51 -12.25 -12.60
CA ASP A 147 -12.86 -11.80 -12.25
C ASP A 147 -13.80 -13.02 -12.23
N THR A 148 -14.14 -13.47 -11.03
CA THR A 148 -15.06 -14.58 -10.80
C THR A 148 -16.27 -14.12 -9.98
N PRO A 149 -17.40 -14.87 -10.01
CA PRO A 149 -18.52 -14.55 -9.12
C PRO A 149 -18.12 -14.50 -7.65
N GLU A 150 -17.26 -15.40 -7.20
CA GLU A 150 -16.76 -15.48 -5.82
C GLU A 150 -15.92 -14.26 -5.47
N LEU A 151 -15.09 -13.76 -6.42
CA LEU A 151 -14.37 -12.52 -6.22
C LEU A 151 -15.31 -11.32 -6.09
N ARG A 152 -16.32 -11.23 -6.94
CA ARG A 152 -17.31 -10.14 -6.86
C ARG A 152 -18.10 -10.18 -5.55
N ASP A 153 -18.41 -11.37 -5.04
CA ASP A 153 -19.03 -11.53 -3.73
C ASP A 153 -18.09 -11.09 -2.61
N TRP A 154 -16.79 -11.38 -2.71
CA TRP A 154 -15.79 -10.91 -1.74
C TRP A 154 -15.62 -9.39 -1.76
N VAL A 155 -15.51 -8.79 -2.95
CA VAL A 155 -15.40 -7.31 -3.09
C VAL A 155 -16.62 -6.61 -2.51
N ARG A 156 -17.82 -7.18 -2.72
CA ARG A 156 -19.07 -6.69 -2.12
C ARG A 156 -19.04 -6.80 -0.61
N HIS A 157 -18.65 -7.95 -0.08
CA HIS A 157 -18.52 -8.20 1.35
C HIS A 157 -17.50 -7.23 2.00
N ALA A 158 -16.34 -7.05 1.40
CA ALA A 158 -15.33 -6.09 1.89
C ALA A 158 -15.90 -4.67 1.98
N GLN A 159 -16.64 -4.23 0.95
CA GLN A 159 -17.27 -2.90 0.96
C GLN A 159 -18.35 -2.79 2.04
N GLU A 160 -19.19 -3.82 2.23
CA GLU A 160 -20.25 -3.83 3.27
C GLU A 160 -19.69 -3.72 4.70
N LEU A 161 -18.42 -4.10 4.92
CA LEU A 161 -17.74 -3.99 6.21
C LEU A 161 -17.26 -2.58 6.55
N GLY A 162 -17.15 -1.65 5.57
CA GLY A 162 -16.77 -0.28 5.90
C GLY A 162 -16.34 0.62 4.75
N PRO A 163 -15.51 0.16 3.79
CA PRO A 163 -14.99 1.03 2.74
C PRO A 163 -16.10 1.71 1.92
N ARG A 164 -15.86 2.95 1.51
CA ARG A 164 -16.72 3.63 0.51
C ARG A 164 -16.60 2.95 -0.84
N VAL A 165 -15.39 2.48 -1.16
CA VAL A 165 -15.11 1.75 -2.41
C VAL A 165 -14.14 0.61 -2.11
N ALA A 166 -14.48 -0.59 -2.57
CA ALA A 166 -13.59 -1.74 -2.60
C ALA A 166 -13.17 -2.02 -4.05
N VAL A 167 -11.88 -2.18 -4.29
CA VAL A 167 -11.27 -2.34 -5.61
C VAL A 167 -10.49 -3.64 -5.66
N ALA A 168 -10.71 -4.43 -6.71
CA ALA A 168 -9.86 -5.56 -7.06
C ALA A 168 -9.11 -5.28 -8.36
N THR A 169 -7.78 -5.30 -8.31
CA THR A 169 -6.92 -5.28 -9.48
C THR A 169 -6.71 -6.69 -10.00
N LEU A 170 -6.70 -6.86 -11.32
CA LEU A 170 -6.70 -8.16 -12.01
C LEU A 170 -5.53 -8.29 -13.00
N GLY A 171 -4.44 -7.57 -12.73
CA GLY A 171 -3.26 -7.55 -13.59
C GLY A 171 -3.62 -7.09 -15.02
N GLU A 172 -3.28 -7.90 -16.02
CA GLU A 172 -3.56 -7.60 -17.44
C GLU A 172 -5.05 -7.57 -17.80
N LYS A 173 -5.92 -8.04 -16.92
CA LYS A 173 -7.38 -8.04 -17.12
C LYS A 173 -8.05 -6.76 -16.65
N GLY A 174 -7.27 -5.83 -16.07
CA GLY A 174 -7.79 -4.54 -15.60
C GLY A 174 -8.17 -4.55 -14.13
N SER A 175 -9.32 -4.00 -13.80
CA SER A 175 -9.80 -3.88 -12.43
C SER A 175 -11.31 -3.82 -12.36
N ILE A 176 -11.85 -4.18 -11.19
CA ILE A 176 -13.25 -3.95 -10.81
C ILE A 176 -13.29 -3.15 -9.52
N ALA A 177 -14.29 -2.30 -9.38
CA ALA A 177 -14.56 -1.56 -8.15
C ALA A 177 -16.05 -1.65 -7.80
N TYR A 178 -16.36 -1.66 -6.51
CA TYR A 178 -17.73 -1.64 -5.99
C TYR A 178 -17.91 -0.50 -4.99
N ASP A 179 -18.94 0.33 -5.19
CA ASP A 179 -19.22 1.53 -4.40
C ASP A 179 -20.43 1.37 -3.44
N GLY A 180 -20.91 0.12 -3.27
CA GLY A 180 -22.11 -0.18 -2.50
C GLY A 180 -23.39 -0.22 -3.34
N GLU A 181 -23.38 0.30 -4.56
CA GLU A 181 -24.54 0.31 -5.47
C GLU A 181 -24.28 -0.54 -6.71
N ARG A 182 -23.10 -0.39 -7.35
CA ARG A 182 -22.80 -1.08 -8.61
C ARG A 182 -21.31 -1.37 -8.76
N PHE A 183 -21.01 -2.31 -9.64
CA PHE A 183 -19.65 -2.55 -10.11
C PHE A 183 -19.28 -1.61 -11.25
N TYR A 184 -18.03 -1.17 -11.20
CA TYR A 184 -17.34 -0.48 -12.29
C TYR A 184 -16.22 -1.40 -12.76
N GLU A 185 -16.04 -1.45 -14.08
CA GLU A 185 -15.01 -2.25 -14.72
C GLU A 185 -14.11 -1.34 -15.55
N CYS A 186 -12.79 -1.51 -15.42
CA CYS A 186 -11.83 -0.76 -16.19
C CYS A 186 -10.81 -1.72 -16.78
N GLY A 187 -10.67 -1.71 -18.11
CA GLY A 187 -9.60 -2.43 -18.81
C GLY A 187 -8.26 -1.73 -18.67
N ILE A 188 -7.20 -2.41 -19.11
CA ILE A 188 -5.87 -1.82 -19.13
C ILE A 188 -5.66 -0.92 -20.36
N VAL A 189 -4.73 0.04 -20.22
CA VAL A 189 -4.07 0.67 -21.34
C VAL A 189 -2.77 -0.11 -21.59
N PRO A 190 -2.66 -0.84 -22.73
CA PRO A 190 -1.49 -1.67 -22.98
C PRO A 190 -0.20 -0.85 -23.02
N ALA A 191 0.83 -1.27 -22.30
CA ALA A 191 2.15 -0.70 -22.43
C ALA A 191 2.83 -1.21 -23.71
N GLU A 192 3.62 -0.36 -24.37
CA GLU A 192 4.40 -0.77 -25.55
C GLU A 192 5.35 -1.92 -25.23
N LYS A 193 5.91 -1.91 -24.00
CA LYS A 193 6.80 -2.94 -23.49
C LYS A 193 6.66 -3.02 -21.99
N VAL A 194 6.38 -4.21 -21.49
CA VAL A 194 6.48 -4.52 -20.05
C VAL A 194 7.91 -4.93 -19.72
N VAL A 195 8.56 -4.19 -18.82
CA VAL A 195 9.93 -4.47 -18.36
C VAL A 195 9.90 -5.33 -17.11
N ASN A 196 9.07 -4.94 -16.13
CA ASN A 196 8.71 -5.73 -14.95
C ASN A 196 7.38 -5.19 -14.39
N THR A 197 6.80 -5.92 -13.44
CA THR A 197 5.50 -5.57 -12.83
C THR A 197 5.63 -5.07 -11.39
N VAL A 198 6.86 -4.80 -10.91
CA VAL A 198 7.08 -4.24 -9.55
C VAL A 198 6.48 -2.84 -9.48
N GLY A 199 5.69 -2.56 -8.42
CA GLY A 199 5.04 -1.28 -8.21
C GLY A 199 3.86 -0.96 -9.14
N ALA A 200 3.42 -1.90 -10.01
CA ALA A 200 2.28 -1.67 -10.90
C ALA A 200 0.97 -1.43 -10.12
N GLY A 201 0.74 -2.20 -9.04
CA GLY A 201 -0.38 -2.00 -8.13
C GLY A 201 -0.32 -0.64 -7.43
N ASP A 202 0.83 -0.29 -6.87
CA ASP A 202 1.05 1.02 -6.24
C ASP A 202 0.79 2.18 -7.21
N SER A 203 1.25 2.05 -8.46
CA SER A 203 1.01 3.04 -9.51
C SER A 203 -0.47 3.20 -9.83
N TYR A 204 -1.21 2.10 -9.88
CA TYR A 204 -2.65 2.09 -10.09
C TYR A 204 -3.40 2.78 -8.93
N ILE A 205 -3.01 2.46 -7.69
CA ILE A 205 -3.63 3.05 -6.48
C ILE A 205 -3.39 4.56 -6.43
N ALA A 206 -2.25 5.04 -6.92
CA ALA A 206 -1.88 6.46 -6.91
C ALA A 206 -2.66 7.30 -7.95
N GLY A 207 -3.16 6.69 -9.02
CA GLY A 207 -3.89 7.36 -10.13
C GLY A 207 -5.36 7.48 -9.88
#